data_7d5e8015675a59eb8d589839b66332f0
#
_entry.id   7d5e8015675a59eb8d589839b66332f0
#
_cell.length_a   1.000
_cell.length_b   1.000
_cell.length_c   1.000
_cell.angle_alpha   90.00
_cell.angle_beta   90.00
_cell.angle_gamma   90.00
#
_symmetry.space_group_name_H-M   'P 1'
#
loop_
_entity.id
_entity.type
_entity.pdbx_description
1 polymer ?
#
loop_
_entity_poly.entity_id
_entity_poly.type
_entity_poly.pdbx_seq_one_letter_code
_entity_poly.pdbx_strand_id
1 'polypeptide(L)'
;MEKLLVQTELCDGCKDCEKACEGVHGVSRITIHDLDGSYYPIRCQQCEDAPCEIICPTGAMTNLGVNSEKCIACGFCAIACPFGAISIESSNAHKCNHCVERKEGPACVQACSKRAIEVSDCNDIIARKQKAHIEKMAGLGKKPKAKSFINVITSDTRAKKAFED
;
A
#
# COMPACT_ATOMS: atom_id res chain seq x y z
N MET A 1 5.02 -15.79 -4.61
CA MET A 1 5.68 -14.48 -4.32
C MET A 1 4.78 -13.74 -3.35
N GLU A 2 5.25 -13.56 -2.12
CA GLU A 2 4.49 -12.86 -1.09
C GLU A 2 4.52 -11.35 -1.32
N LYS A 3 3.35 -10.72 -1.23
CA LYS A 3 3.16 -9.28 -1.31
C LYS A 3 2.41 -8.81 -0.07
N LEU A 4 2.77 -7.62 0.40
CA LEU A 4 2.03 -6.96 1.47
C LEU A 4 0.88 -6.19 0.84
N LEU A 5 -0.33 -6.57 1.20
CA LEU A 5 -1.57 -5.97 0.67
C LEU A 5 -2.17 -5.00 1.67
N VAL A 6 -2.86 -4.02 1.12
CA VAL A 6 -3.68 -3.06 1.89
C VAL A 6 -5.12 -3.13 1.39
N GLN A 7 -6.04 -3.40 2.31
CA GLN A 7 -7.49 -3.37 2.10
C GLN A 7 -8.04 -2.12 2.78
N THR A 8 -8.19 -1.05 2.01
CA THR A 8 -8.57 0.27 2.53
C THR A 8 -9.97 0.27 3.15
N GLU A 9 -10.86 -0.61 2.67
CA GLU A 9 -12.22 -0.75 3.19
C GLU A 9 -12.28 -1.26 4.63
N LEU A 10 -11.21 -1.90 5.10
CA LEU A 10 -11.10 -2.41 6.47
C LEU A 10 -10.36 -1.46 7.40
N CYS A 11 -9.71 -0.43 6.86
CA CYS A 11 -8.93 0.52 7.66
C CYS A 11 -9.83 1.52 8.35
N ASP A 12 -9.70 1.64 9.67
CA ASP A 12 -10.43 2.60 10.51
C ASP A 12 -9.58 3.79 10.99
N GLY A 13 -8.34 3.90 10.50
CA GLY A 13 -7.46 5.02 10.83
C GLY A 13 -6.84 4.97 12.24
N CYS A 14 -6.84 3.84 12.92
CA CYS A 14 -6.33 3.71 14.30
C CYS A 14 -4.84 4.03 14.49
N LYS A 15 -4.04 4.00 13.39
CA LYS A 15 -2.59 4.27 13.40
C LYS A 15 -1.72 3.28 14.20
N ASP A 16 -2.26 2.14 14.61
CA ASP A 16 -1.47 1.14 15.35
C ASP A 16 -0.33 0.57 14.49
N CYS A 17 -0.52 0.49 13.17
CA CYS A 17 0.53 0.10 12.23
C CYS A 17 1.68 1.12 12.14
N GLU A 18 1.39 2.43 12.25
CA GLU A 18 2.42 3.48 12.30
C GLU A 18 3.24 3.34 13.58
N LYS A 19 2.59 3.26 14.74
CA LYS A 19 3.23 3.09 16.05
C LYS A 19 4.09 1.83 16.12
N ALA A 20 3.57 0.70 15.61
CA ALA A 20 4.32 -0.55 15.58
C ALA A 20 5.54 -0.47 14.65
N CYS A 21 5.42 0.21 13.52
CA CYS A 21 6.52 0.44 12.60
C CYS A 21 7.59 1.35 13.23
N GLU A 22 7.18 2.43 13.88
CA GLU A 22 8.05 3.34 14.60
C GLU A 22 8.79 2.63 15.74
N GLY A 23 8.08 1.82 16.52
CA GLY A 23 8.69 1.05 17.62
C GLY A 23 9.79 0.08 17.16
N VAL A 24 9.74 -0.41 15.92
CA VAL A 24 10.76 -1.31 15.35
C VAL A 24 11.89 -0.55 14.68
N HIS A 25 11.58 0.55 13.99
CA HIS A 25 12.50 1.21 13.06
C HIS A 25 12.94 2.61 13.53
N GLY A 26 12.43 3.09 14.66
CA GLY A 26 12.66 4.45 15.16
C GLY A 26 11.87 5.53 14.43
N VAL A 27 11.47 5.28 13.19
CA VAL A 27 10.64 6.15 12.35
C VAL A 27 9.61 5.29 11.63
N SER A 28 8.37 5.74 11.58
CA SER A 28 7.35 5.02 10.83
C SER A 28 7.65 5.07 9.33
N ARG A 29 7.61 3.90 8.69
CA ARG A 29 7.78 3.72 7.23
C ARG A 29 6.47 3.40 6.52
N ILE A 30 5.36 3.60 7.22
CA ILE A 30 4.00 3.54 6.73
C ILE A 30 3.25 4.76 7.28
N THR A 31 2.42 5.39 6.46
CA THR A 31 1.65 6.58 6.86
C THR A 31 0.20 6.38 6.50
N ILE A 32 -0.72 6.68 7.42
CA ILE A 32 -2.15 6.67 7.15
C ILE A 32 -2.61 8.07 6.77
N HIS A 33 -3.17 8.19 5.58
CA HIS A 33 -3.81 9.41 5.11
C HIS A 33 -5.32 9.30 5.26
N ASP A 34 -5.95 10.36 5.74
CA ASP A 34 -7.40 10.53 5.76
C ASP A 34 -7.84 11.34 4.53
N LEU A 35 -8.79 10.79 3.79
CA LEU A 35 -9.44 11.46 2.69
C LEU A 35 -10.95 11.26 2.85
N ASP A 36 -11.64 12.31 3.26
CA ASP A 36 -13.09 12.34 3.46
C ASP A 36 -13.62 11.18 4.33
N GLY A 37 -12.91 10.87 5.43
CA GLY A 37 -13.26 9.79 6.36
C GLY A 37 -12.92 8.38 5.85
N SER A 38 -12.19 8.28 4.77
CA SER A 38 -11.59 7.02 4.29
C SER A 38 -10.08 7.03 4.55
N TYR A 39 -9.57 5.92 5.08
CA TYR A 39 -8.18 5.85 5.52
C TYR A 39 -7.33 5.01 4.57
N TYR A 40 -6.19 5.59 4.15
CA TYR A 40 -5.30 5.01 3.14
C TYR A 40 -3.90 4.81 3.70
N PRO A 41 -3.53 3.59 4.10
CA PRO A 41 -2.16 3.27 4.49
C PRO A 41 -1.23 3.31 3.27
N ILE A 42 -0.33 4.29 3.25
CA ILE A 42 0.69 4.44 2.21
C ILE A 42 2.02 3.88 2.72
N ARG A 43 2.63 3.02 1.93
CA ARG A 43 3.93 2.41 2.18
C ARG A 43 4.66 2.11 0.89
N CYS A 44 5.94 1.75 0.96
CA CYS A 44 6.71 1.33 -0.21
C CYS A 44 6.07 0.10 -0.89
N GLN A 45 5.92 0.16 -2.21
CA GLN A 45 5.36 -0.92 -3.03
C GLN A 45 6.42 -1.93 -3.50
N GLN A 46 7.70 -1.71 -3.17
CA GLN A 46 8.82 -2.55 -3.62
C GLN A 46 8.81 -2.72 -5.14
N CYS A 47 8.83 -1.58 -5.86
CA CYS A 47 8.82 -1.56 -7.32
C CYS A 47 10.00 -2.34 -7.89
N GLU A 48 9.78 -3.05 -8.99
CA GLU A 48 10.82 -3.83 -9.66
C GLU A 48 11.86 -2.91 -10.33
N ASP A 49 11.40 -1.82 -10.95
CA ASP A 49 12.21 -0.80 -11.59
C ASP A 49 12.82 0.23 -10.62
N ALA A 50 12.40 0.22 -9.36
CA ALA A 50 12.93 0.99 -8.23
C ALA A 50 13.46 2.40 -8.58
N PRO A 51 12.61 3.36 -9.04
CA PRO A 51 13.07 4.69 -9.47
C PRO A 51 13.82 5.45 -8.36
N CYS A 52 13.49 5.17 -7.11
CA CYS A 52 14.19 5.74 -5.96
C CYS A 52 15.65 5.26 -5.81
N GLU A 53 15.95 4.05 -6.27
CA GLU A 53 17.30 3.49 -6.29
C GLU A 53 18.10 4.09 -7.44
N ILE A 54 17.50 4.15 -8.64
CA ILE A 54 18.13 4.68 -9.85
C ILE A 54 18.56 6.14 -9.68
N ILE A 55 17.73 6.97 -9.03
CA ILE A 55 18.00 8.39 -8.83
C ILE A 55 19.01 8.70 -7.72
N CYS A 56 19.36 7.73 -6.88
CA CYS A 56 20.20 7.97 -5.71
C CYS A 56 21.65 8.24 -6.09
N PRO A 57 22.19 9.47 -5.87
CA PRO A 57 23.53 9.83 -6.33
C PRO A 57 24.65 9.12 -5.55
N THR A 58 24.37 8.64 -4.35
CA THR A 58 25.36 7.97 -3.47
C THR A 58 25.20 6.45 -3.45
N GLY A 59 24.18 5.90 -4.11
CA GLY A 59 23.83 4.49 -4.02
C GLY A 59 23.43 4.05 -2.59
N ALA A 60 22.98 4.99 -1.77
CA ALA A 60 22.45 4.69 -0.43
C ALA A 60 21.11 3.97 -0.47
N MET A 61 20.28 4.26 -1.47
CA MET A 61 18.96 3.67 -1.64
C MET A 61 19.08 2.32 -2.37
N THR A 62 18.42 1.31 -1.81
CA THR A 62 18.34 -0.02 -2.43
C THR A 62 16.88 -0.47 -2.51
N ASN A 63 16.61 -1.55 -3.20
CA ASN A 63 15.29 -2.15 -3.24
C ASN A 63 14.78 -2.53 -1.83
N LEU A 64 15.66 -2.98 -0.95
CA LEU A 64 15.32 -3.47 0.40
C LEU A 64 15.45 -2.43 1.52
N GLY A 65 15.90 -1.20 1.22
CA GLY A 65 16.04 -0.19 2.26
C GLY A 65 17.04 0.92 1.94
N VAL A 66 17.54 1.56 2.98
CA VAL A 66 18.47 2.69 2.88
C VAL A 66 19.70 2.42 3.73
N ASN A 67 20.87 2.59 3.16
CA ASN A 67 22.13 2.62 3.92
C ASN A 67 22.33 4.05 4.49
N SER A 68 22.17 4.18 5.81
CA SER A 68 22.25 5.46 6.51
C SER A 68 23.64 6.12 6.45
N GLU A 69 24.72 5.33 6.34
CA GLU A 69 26.08 5.85 6.27
C GLU A 69 26.39 6.54 4.93
N LYS A 70 25.72 6.09 3.85
CA LYS A 70 25.86 6.66 2.51
C LYS A 70 24.83 7.73 2.19
N CYS A 71 23.73 7.80 3.00
CA CYS A 71 22.63 8.73 2.74
C CYS A 71 23.04 10.16 3.06
N ILE A 72 22.87 11.06 2.11
CA ILE A 72 23.10 12.50 2.28
C ILE A 72 21.81 13.31 2.42
N ALA A 73 20.68 12.63 2.61
CA ALA A 73 19.36 13.24 2.77
C ALA A 73 18.94 14.24 1.66
N CYS A 74 19.43 14.07 0.44
CA CYS A 74 19.16 14.99 -0.67
C CYS A 74 17.71 15.04 -1.14
N GLY A 75 16.86 14.08 -0.74
CA GLY A 75 15.43 14.05 -1.05
C GLY A 75 15.06 13.52 -2.44
N PHE A 76 15.99 13.29 -3.36
CA PHE A 76 15.68 12.84 -4.72
C PHE A 76 14.86 11.56 -4.78
N CYS A 77 15.12 10.60 -3.87
CA CYS A 77 14.36 9.36 -3.78
C CYS A 77 12.90 9.58 -3.37
N ALA A 78 12.62 10.56 -2.51
CA ALA A 78 11.26 10.91 -2.13
C ALA A 78 10.50 11.57 -3.27
N ILE A 79 11.17 12.44 -4.06
CA ILE A 79 10.59 13.08 -5.25
C ILE A 79 10.33 12.05 -6.35
N ALA A 80 11.23 11.11 -6.56
CA ALA A 80 11.09 10.08 -7.60
C ALA A 80 10.06 9.00 -7.25
N CYS A 81 9.65 8.88 -5.98
CA CYS A 81 8.69 7.86 -5.57
C CYS A 81 7.26 8.21 -6.03
N PRO A 82 6.65 7.43 -6.94
CA PRO A 82 5.30 7.74 -7.44
C PRO A 82 4.21 7.55 -6.39
N PHE A 83 4.53 6.91 -5.27
CA PHE A 83 3.59 6.62 -4.18
C PHE A 83 3.77 7.52 -2.96
N GLY A 84 4.78 8.41 -2.95
CA GLY A 84 5.08 9.23 -1.80
C GLY A 84 5.46 8.44 -0.54
N ALA A 85 6.04 7.24 -0.70
CA ALA A 85 6.26 6.27 0.37
C ALA A 85 7.66 6.34 1.00
N ILE A 86 8.36 7.46 0.84
CA ILE A 86 9.69 7.70 1.39
C ILE A 86 9.66 9.00 2.17
N SER A 87 9.98 8.96 3.45
CA SER A 87 10.16 10.14 4.28
C SER A 87 11.65 10.49 4.42
N ILE A 88 11.92 11.76 4.70
CA ILE A 88 13.25 12.26 5.04
C ILE A 88 13.17 12.82 6.45
N GLU A 89 13.80 12.17 7.38
CA GLU A 89 13.83 12.56 8.79
C GLU A 89 15.22 12.32 9.37
N SER A 90 15.61 13.14 10.34
CA SER A 90 16.90 12.99 11.05
C SER A 90 18.10 12.83 10.11
N SER A 91 18.13 13.60 9.02
CA SER A 91 19.18 13.59 7.99
C SER A 91 19.33 12.25 7.26
N ASN A 92 18.27 11.46 7.20
CA ASN A 92 18.23 10.19 6.46
C ASN A 92 16.91 10.02 5.71
N ALA A 93 16.95 9.23 4.64
CA ALA A 93 15.76 8.73 3.98
C ALA A 93 15.25 7.47 4.69
N HIS A 94 13.95 7.34 4.82
CA HIS A 94 13.30 6.16 5.41
C HIS A 94 12.36 5.52 4.41
N LYS A 95 12.55 4.22 4.20
CA LYS A 95 11.79 3.40 3.25
C LYS A 95 11.41 2.08 3.90
N CYS A 96 10.17 1.60 3.68
CA CYS A 96 9.75 0.29 4.15
C CYS A 96 10.59 -0.82 3.50
N ASN A 97 11.15 -1.69 4.33
CA ASN A 97 11.93 -2.87 3.93
C ASN A 97 11.20 -4.18 4.18
N HIS A 98 9.87 -4.15 4.36
CA HIS A 98 9.04 -5.30 4.73
C HIS A 98 9.47 -6.03 6.01
N CYS A 99 10.24 -5.36 6.85
CA CYS A 99 10.81 -5.94 8.07
C CYS A 99 11.55 -7.27 7.81
N VAL A 100 12.31 -7.35 6.71
CA VAL A 100 13.01 -8.59 6.26
C VAL A 100 13.93 -9.19 7.32
N GLU A 101 14.37 -8.41 8.30
CA GLU A 101 15.22 -8.85 9.40
C GLU A 101 14.43 -9.49 10.54
N ARG A 102 13.09 -9.38 10.53
CA ARG A 102 12.22 -9.89 11.59
C ARG A 102 11.68 -11.27 11.23
N LYS A 103 11.92 -12.25 12.09
CA LYS A 103 11.37 -13.61 11.95
C LYS A 103 9.84 -13.65 12.09
N GLU A 104 9.29 -12.74 12.89
CA GLU A 104 7.86 -12.64 13.14
C GLU A 104 7.11 -11.94 11.99
N GLY A 105 7.85 -11.45 10.98
CA GLY A 105 7.29 -10.72 9.86
C GLY A 105 7.01 -9.24 10.13
N PRO A 106 6.27 -8.56 9.23
CA PRO A 106 6.07 -7.12 9.30
C PRO A 106 5.26 -6.67 10.53
N ALA A 107 5.83 -5.74 11.32
CA ALA A 107 5.21 -5.24 12.55
C ALA A 107 3.84 -4.59 12.31
N CYS A 108 3.67 -3.87 11.20
CA CYS A 108 2.41 -3.24 10.82
C CYS A 108 1.29 -4.26 10.55
N VAL A 109 1.63 -5.45 10.04
CA VAL A 109 0.67 -6.54 9.82
C VAL A 109 0.20 -7.11 11.16
N GLN A 110 1.14 -7.35 12.07
CA GLN A 110 0.82 -7.91 13.39
C GLN A 110 -0.01 -6.96 14.25
N ALA A 111 0.26 -5.66 14.16
CA ALA A 111 -0.47 -4.64 14.91
C ALA A 111 -1.87 -4.34 14.34
N CYS A 112 -2.17 -4.76 13.11
CA CYS A 112 -3.43 -4.44 12.47
C CYS A 112 -4.57 -5.36 12.95
N SER A 113 -5.32 -4.95 13.97
CA SER A 113 -6.48 -5.68 14.51
C SER A 113 -7.60 -5.86 13.47
N LYS A 114 -7.72 -4.95 12.52
CA LYS A 114 -8.74 -4.99 11.44
C LYS A 114 -8.30 -5.82 10.24
N ARG A 115 -7.05 -6.32 10.22
CA ARG A 115 -6.47 -7.02 9.07
C ARG A 115 -6.57 -6.25 7.76
N ALA A 116 -6.54 -4.91 7.86
CA ALA A 116 -6.48 -4.03 6.70
C ALA A 116 -5.13 -4.12 5.98
N ILE A 117 -4.09 -4.62 6.67
CA ILE A 117 -2.76 -4.88 6.11
C ILE A 117 -2.46 -6.36 6.33
N GLU A 118 -2.12 -7.07 5.26
CA GLU A 118 -1.80 -8.50 5.31
C GLU A 118 -0.65 -8.87 4.36
N VAL A 119 0.08 -9.92 4.67
CA VAL A 119 0.99 -10.59 3.74
C VAL A 119 0.22 -11.69 3.04
N SER A 120 0.23 -11.71 1.72
CA SER A 120 -0.50 -12.70 0.93
C SER A 120 0.28 -13.11 -0.32
N ASP A 121 0.14 -14.35 -0.73
CA ASP A 121 0.65 -14.81 -2.02
C ASP A 121 -0.23 -14.30 -3.16
N CYS A 122 0.38 -14.05 -4.32
CA CYS A 122 -0.35 -13.60 -5.50
C CYS A 122 -1.45 -14.57 -5.93
N ASN A 123 -1.24 -15.89 -5.78
CA ASN A 123 -2.23 -16.90 -6.11
C ASN A 123 -3.45 -16.82 -5.18
N ASP A 124 -3.23 -16.60 -3.88
CA ASP A 124 -4.33 -16.41 -2.92
C ASP A 124 -5.15 -15.16 -3.22
N ILE A 125 -4.48 -14.09 -3.64
CA ILE A 125 -5.15 -12.85 -4.07
C ILE A 125 -6.03 -13.11 -5.28
N ILE A 126 -5.49 -13.80 -6.29
CA ILE A 126 -6.21 -14.15 -7.51
C ILE A 126 -7.43 -15.02 -7.16
N ALA A 127 -7.25 -16.06 -6.36
CA ALA A 127 -8.33 -16.96 -5.95
C ALA A 127 -9.45 -16.21 -5.20
N ARG A 128 -9.08 -15.31 -4.27
CA ARG A 128 -10.06 -14.49 -3.54
C ARG A 128 -10.83 -13.53 -4.47
N LYS A 129 -10.14 -12.91 -5.44
CA LYS A 129 -10.78 -12.04 -6.44
C LYS A 129 -11.73 -12.82 -7.36
N GLN A 130 -11.32 -14.01 -7.82
CA GLN A 130 -12.16 -14.89 -8.62
C GLN A 130 -13.40 -15.31 -7.85
N LYS A 131 -13.24 -15.74 -6.58
CA LYS A 131 -14.36 -16.11 -5.72
C LYS A 131 -15.34 -14.95 -5.53
N ALA A 132 -14.84 -13.76 -5.18
CA ALA A 132 -15.66 -12.57 -5.00
C ALA A 132 -16.42 -12.19 -6.31
N HIS A 133 -15.79 -12.38 -7.47
CA HIS A 133 -16.43 -12.15 -8.77
C HIS A 133 -17.55 -13.17 -9.01
N ILE A 134 -17.31 -14.45 -8.78
CA ILE A 134 -18.32 -15.52 -8.91
C ILE A 134 -19.51 -15.26 -7.98
N GLU A 135 -19.26 -14.89 -6.72
CA GLU A 135 -20.32 -14.56 -5.76
C GLU A 135 -21.19 -13.38 -6.24
N LYS A 136 -20.58 -12.36 -6.85
CA LYS A 136 -21.32 -11.24 -7.47
C LYS A 136 -22.15 -11.69 -8.65
N MET A 137 -21.60 -12.52 -9.55
CA MET A 137 -22.32 -13.06 -10.71
C MET A 137 -23.45 -13.98 -10.30
N ALA A 138 -23.26 -14.80 -9.29
CA ALA A 138 -24.27 -15.71 -8.75
C ALA A 138 -25.37 -15.02 -7.92
N GLY A 139 -25.30 -13.69 -7.75
CA GLY A 139 -26.23 -12.94 -6.91
C GLY A 139 -26.10 -13.21 -5.40
N LEU A 140 -25.05 -13.91 -4.99
CA LEU A 140 -24.79 -14.30 -3.61
C LEU A 140 -24.03 -13.21 -2.80
N GLY A 141 -23.49 -12.21 -3.49
CA GLY A 141 -22.74 -11.12 -2.88
C GLY A 141 -23.65 -10.13 -2.17
N LYS A 142 -23.24 -9.63 -1.00
CA LYS A 142 -23.91 -8.50 -0.34
C LYS A 142 -23.95 -7.33 -1.32
N LYS A 143 -25.15 -6.74 -1.54
CA LYS A 143 -25.30 -5.54 -2.37
C LYS A 143 -24.32 -4.47 -1.86
N PRO A 144 -23.53 -3.83 -2.75
CA PRO A 144 -22.61 -2.80 -2.32
C PRO A 144 -23.37 -1.70 -1.60
N LYS A 145 -22.96 -1.39 -0.37
CA LYS A 145 -23.39 -0.19 0.33
C LYS A 145 -22.76 1.00 -0.39
N ALA A 146 -23.62 1.88 -0.88
CA ALA A 146 -23.32 3.12 -1.60
C ALA A 146 -22.71 2.92 -3.01
N LYS A 147 -23.31 3.60 -3.96
CA LYS A 147 -22.83 3.71 -5.34
C LYS A 147 -21.51 4.45 -5.34
N SER A 148 -20.39 3.77 -5.52
CA SER A 148 -19.14 4.42 -5.85
C SER A 148 -19.37 5.28 -7.10
N PHE A 149 -18.86 6.51 -7.10
CA PHE A 149 -18.96 7.42 -8.24
C PHE A 149 -18.46 6.78 -9.56
N ILE A 150 -17.50 5.87 -9.46
CA ILE A 150 -16.99 5.09 -10.60
C ILE A 150 -18.04 4.12 -11.15
N ASN A 151 -18.90 3.50 -10.32
CA ASN A 151 -19.96 2.62 -10.77
C ASN A 151 -21.11 3.37 -11.48
N VAL A 152 -21.30 4.66 -11.16
CA VAL A 152 -22.29 5.50 -11.84
C VAL A 152 -21.83 5.86 -13.26
N ILE A 153 -20.52 6.10 -13.44
CA ILE A 153 -19.97 6.48 -14.76
C ILE A 153 -19.85 5.28 -15.71
N THR A 154 -19.62 4.07 -15.22
CA THR A 154 -19.35 2.91 -16.07
C THR A 154 -20.58 2.06 -16.41
N SER A 155 -21.64 2.09 -15.60
CA SER A 155 -22.79 1.22 -15.80
C SER A 155 -23.96 1.83 -16.56
N ASP A 156 -24.17 3.16 -16.50
CA ASP A 156 -25.38 3.76 -17.09
C ASP A 156 -25.18 4.49 -18.41
N THR A 157 -23.96 4.96 -18.74
CA THR A 157 -23.78 5.82 -19.92
C THR A 157 -23.21 5.11 -21.15
N ARG A 158 -22.48 4.01 -20.99
CA ARG A 158 -21.89 3.29 -22.14
C ARG A 158 -22.79 2.19 -22.73
N ALA A 159 -23.56 1.52 -21.88
CA ALA A 159 -24.43 0.44 -22.34
C ALA A 159 -25.67 0.96 -23.08
N LYS A 160 -26.23 2.11 -22.69
CA LYS A 160 -27.41 2.69 -23.36
C LYS A 160 -27.11 3.32 -24.71
N LYS A 161 -25.91 3.90 -24.91
CA LYS A 161 -25.52 4.51 -26.20
C LYS A 161 -25.09 3.52 -27.28
N ALA A 162 -24.77 2.27 -26.93
CA ALA A 162 -24.35 1.26 -27.89
C ALA A 162 -25.52 0.49 -28.54
N PHE A 163 -26.75 0.77 -28.15
CA PHE A 163 -27.97 0.09 -28.66
C PHE A 163 -29.01 1.04 -29.27
N GLU A 164 -28.70 2.32 -29.41
CA GLU A 164 -29.61 3.33 -30.02
C GLU A 164 -29.14 3.87 -31.40
N ASP A 165 -28.11 3.23 -32.00
CA ASP A 165 -27.68 3.50 -33.41
C ASP A 165 -27.91 2.29 -34.29
#